data_3eddcb8cea7ed4c000d4b21623808cca
#
_entry.id   3eddcb8cea7ed4c000d4b21623808cca
#
_cell.length_a   1.000
_cell.length_b   1.000
_cell.length_c   1.000
_cell.angle_alpha   90.00
_cell.angle_beta   90.00
_cell.angle_gamma   90.00
#
_symmetry.space_group_name_H-M   'P 1'
#
loop_
_entity.id
_entity.type
_entity.pdbx_description
1 polymer ?
#
loop_
_entity_poly.entity_id
_entity_poly.type
_entity_poly.pdbx_seq_one_letter_code
_entity_poly.pdbx_strand_id
1 'polypeptide(L)'
;MEKRVLDERLRQIFVELTSIDATSGKESAVADYIIRFVNNLGLKSYRDNAEELSGGNSGNVIVEIMGGGEYLLASHMDTPRSTTGLKHQFKDDRITSDGTTPLGVDDRGGLSSILFALEKAVENKTLKPCTLLFTVCEETTLAGSLYFKPAPNLKYGFIFDSYMTPGHFVTRTCGAINFELVIKGKSSHAGISPEKGINAIMVSAEAMTKFPFGRIDEVTTANIGSVNGGTNTNVVCDEVVLKGELRTDFVSHGEELMGKILTDFTGVCEKHGASMESKYFWDFLPYNITESDLPYIHFSQVAETLGIESVPAKSMGGSDANSLNAKGIKTINLGVGAQNPHGNDEFILYEDFSNASMLAYQLLTTEIKN
;
A
#
# COMPACT_ATOMS: atom_id res chain seq x y z
N MET A 1 25.20 -19.28 16.55
CA MET A 1 24.89 -18.26 15.55
C MET A 1 25.66 -17.00 15.95
N GLU A 2 26.60 -16.55 15.13
CA GLU A 2 27.24 -15.25 15.36
C GLU A 2 26.17 -14.18 15.25
N LYS A 3 26.12 -13.26 16.23
CA LYS A 3 25.22 -12.09 16.16
C LYS A 3 25.61 -11.30 14.90
N ARG A 4 24.75 -11.25 13.88
CA ARG A 4 24.95 -10.34 12.76
C ARG A 4 24.84 -8.92 13.32
N VAL A 5 25.93 -8.17 13.22
CA VAL A 5 25.95 -6.75 13.57
C VAL A 5 25.39 -5.99 12.38
N LEU A 6 24.40 -5.15 12.59
CA LEU A 6 23.84 -4.28 11.54
C LEU A 6 24.95 -3.37 11.00
N ASP A 7 25.06 -3.24 9.67
CA ASP A 7 25.99 -2.31 9.04
C ASP A 7 25.73 -0.89 9.53
N GLU A 8 26.78 -0.21 9.97
CA GLU A 8 26.69 1.15 10.53
C GLU A 8 26.16 2.15 9.53
N ARG A 9 26.48 2.03 8.24
CA ARG A 9 26.00 2.92 7.20
C ARG A 9 24.52 2.71 6.91
N LEU A 10 24.04 1.45 6.88
CA LEU A 10 22.62 1.13 6.75
C LEU A 10 21.84 1.72 7.93
N ARG A 11 22.36 1.54 9.15
CA ARG A 11 21.77 2.13 10.36
C ARG A 11 21.69 3.65 10.26
N GLN A 12 22.76 4.31 9.80
CA GLN A 12 22.80 5.76 9.66
C GLN A 12 21.74 6.25 8.66
N ILE A 13 21.65 5.65 7.47
CA ILE A 13 20.64 6.01 6.45
C ILE A 13 19.23 5.88 7.03
N PHE A 14 18.95 4.80 7.75
CA PHE A 14 17.65 4.57 8.37
C PHE A 14 17.31 5.64 9.43
N VAL A 15 18.25 5.97 10.32
CA VAL A 15 18.05 7.01 11.34
C VAL A 15 17.83 8.38 10.70
N GLU A 16 18.57 8.72 9.66
CA GLU A 16 18.41 9.97 8.94
C GLU A 16 17.01 10.06 8.31
N LEU A 17 16.56 9.00 7.63
CA LEU A 17 15.24 8.95 6.98
C LEU A 17 14.07 8.97 7.97
N THR A 18 14.13 8.17 9.02
CA THR A 18 13.05 8.09 10.02
C THR A 18 12.97 9.32 10.91
N SER A 19 14.04 10.12 10.98
CA SER A 19 14.04 11.42 11.65
C SER A 19 13.33 12.52 10.85
N ILE A 20 13.01 12.28 9.58
CA ILE A 20 12.24 13.20 8.73
C ILE A 20 10.77 12.80 8.81
N ASP A 21 9.96 13.63 9.48
CA ASP A 21 8.51 13.44 9.53
C ASP A 21 7.88 13.68 8.15
N ALA A 22 7.18 12.69 7.62
CA ALA A 22 6.53 12.79 6.32
C ALA A 22 5.35 11.81 6.23
N THR A 23 4.21 12.23 6.71
CA THR A 23 2.93 11.54 6.47
C THR A 23 2.47 11.75 5.03
N SER A 24 1.53 10.91 4.55
CA SER A 24 0.98 11.01 3.20
C SER A 24 0.58 12.43 2.82
N GLY A 25 1.05 12.87 1.66
CA GLY A 25 0.89 14.24 1.14
C GLY A 25 1.92 15.26 1.67
N LYS A 26 2.91 14.83 2.48
CA LYS A 26 3.95 15.71 3.08
C LYS A 26 5.37 15.21 2.86
N GLU A 27 5.63 14.51 1.77
CA GLU A 27 6.86 13.76 1.52
C GLU A 27 8.04 14.61 1.02
N SER A 28 7.86 15.91 0.77
CA SER A 28 8.87 16.72 0.06
C SER A 28 10.26 16.71 0.73
N ALA A 29 10.31 16.68 2.06
CA ALA A 29 11.59 16.67 2.79
C ALA A 29 12.35 15.33 2.61
N VAL A 30 11.63 14.20 2.53
CA VAL A 30 12.21 12.90 2.24
C VAL A 30 12.63 12.83 0.78
N ALA A 31 11.81 13.32 -0.14
CA ALA A 31 12.16 13.42 -1.55
C ALA A 31 13.44 14.26 -1.77
N ASP A 32 13.59 15.38 -1.05
CA ASP A 32 14.82 16.19 -1.07
C ASP A 32 16.03 15.42 -0.53
N TYR A 33 15.85 14.62 0.52
CA TYR A 33 16.90 13.76 1.05
C TYR A 33 17.35 12.75 -0.01
N ILE A 34 16.42 12.02 -0.64
CA ILE A 34 16.72 11.03 -1.67
C ILE A 34 17.46 11.68 -2.86
N ILE A 35 16.97 12.82 -3.34
CA ILE A 35 17.58 13.54 -4.47
C ILE A 35 19.02 13.94 -4.12
N ARG A 36 19.27 14.51 -2.93
CA ARG A 36 20.64 14.83 -2.50
C ARG A 36 21.51 13.58 -2.39
N PHE A 37 21.00 12.51 -1.81
CA PHE A 37 21.71 11.24 -1.66
C PHE A 37 22.16 10.70 -3.03
N VAL A 38 21.23 10.59 -3.97
CA VAL A 38 21.47 10.09 -5.34
C VAL A 38 22.43 10.98 -6.11
N ASN A 39 22.28 12.31 -6.01
CA ASN A 39 23.16 13.27 -6.66
C ASN A 39 24.62 13.19 -6.13
N ASN A 40 24.79 12.94 -4.82
CA ASN A 40 26.11 12.75 -4.21
C ASN A 40 26.81 11.49 -4.72
N LEU A 41 26.08 10.49 -5.21
CA LEU A 41 26.59 9.30 -5.88
C LEU A 41 26.93 9.54 -7.37
N GLY A 42 26.71 10.74 -7.88
CA GLY A 42 26.93 11.08 -9.29
C GLY A 42 25.83 10.60 -10.23
N LEU A 43 24.69 10.18 -9.69
CA LEU A 43 23.50 9.77 -10.45
C LEU A 43 22.53 10.94 -10.60
N LYS A 44 21.60 10.83 -11.57
CA LYS A 44 20.54 11.84 -11.78
C LYS A 44 19.22 11.29 -11.29
N SER A 45 18.45 12.17 -10.65
CA SER A 45 17.08 11.91 -10.24
C SER A 45 16.19 13.08 -10.62
N TYR A 46 14.89 12.83 -10.71
CA TYR A 46 13.89 13.87 -10.93
C TYR A 46 12.60 13.54 -10.18
N ARG A 47 11.74 14.54 -9.99
CA ARG A 47 10.36 14.34 -9.53
C ARG A 47 9.43 14.32 -10.73
N ASP A 48 8.41 13.46 -10.68
CA ASP A 48 7.28 13.55 -11.58
C ASP A 48 6.22 14.55 -11.05
N ASN A 49 5.06 14.62 -11.69
CA ASN A 49 3.97 15.54 -11.32
C ASN A 49 2.88 14.86 -10.48
N ALA A 50 3.19 13.83 -9.72
CA ALA A 50 2.18 13.14 -8.90
C ALA A 50 1.56 14.08 -7.85
N GLU A 51 2.26 15.13 -7.41
CA GLU A 51 1.73 16.16 -6.51
C GLU A 51 0.52 16.91 -7.07
N GLU A 52 0.46 17.16 -8.37
CA GLU A 52 -0.69 17.84 -9.00
C GLU A 52 -1.96 17.00 -8.90
N LEU A 53 -1.81 15.69 -8.83
CA LEU A 53 -2.89 14.71 -8.85
C LEU A 53 -3.22 14.19 -7.44
N SER A 54 -2.19 13.98 -6.59
CA SER A 54 -2.38 13.54 -5.19
C SER A 54 -2.85 14.66 -4.26
N GLY A 55 -2.62 15.93 -4.64
CA GLY A 55 -2.81 17.08 -3.76
C GLY A 55 -1.75 17.20 -2.67
N GLY A 56 -0.67 16.41 -2.75
CA GLY A 56 0.45 16.43 -1.82
C GLY A 56 1.45 17.56 -2.11
N ASN A 57 2.59 17.54 -1.42
CA ASN A 57 3.64 18.56 -1.54
C ASN A 57 4.88 18.07 -2.33
N SER A 58 4.82 16.86 -2.89
CA SER A 58 5.88 16.23 -3.68
C SER A 58 5.30 15.26 -4.70
N GLY A 59 5.97 15.13 -5.86
CA GLY A 59 5.82 14.00 -6.75
C GLY A 59 6.71 12.83 -6.36
N ASN A 60 6.60 11.71 -7.08
CA ASN A 60 7.51 10.57 -6.94
C ASN A 60 8.94 10.99 -7.27
N VAL A 61 9.92 10.37 -6.62
CA VAL A 61 11.33 10.52 -7.02
C VAL A 61 11.72 9.33 -7.89
N ILE A 62 12.28 9.63 -9.07
CA ILE A 62 12.65 8.64 -10.08
C ILE A 62 14.14 8.73 -10.37
N VAL A 63 14.82 7.57 -10.44
CA VAL A 63 16.23 7.44 -10.81
C VAL A 63 16.36 6.42 -11.93
N GLU A 64 16.67 6.90 -13.13
CA GLU A 64 16.90 6.03 -14.30
C GLU A 64 18.38 5.69 -14.41
N ILE A 65 18.77 4.54 -13.86
CA ILE A 65 20.14 4.06 -13.86
C ILE A 65 20.51 3.61 -15.27
N MET A 66 21.56 4.22 -15.86
CA MET A 66 22.01 3.95 -17.23
C MET A 66 20.90 4.07 -18.28
N GLY A 67 19.96 5.01 -18.08
CA GLY A 67 18.82 5.24 -18.97
C GLY A 67 17.60 4.36 -18.67
N GLY A 68 17.55 3.77 -17.49
CA GLY A 68 16.51 2.82 -17.06
C GLY A 68 16.73 1.42 -17.63
N GLY A 69 16.03 0.45 -17.11
CA GLY A 69 16.12 -0.95 -17.52
C GLY A 69 14.74 -1.56 -17.75
N GLU A 70 14.71 -2.89 -17.82
CA GLU A 70 13.46 -3.62 -17.96
C GLU A 70 12.69 -3.80 -16.64
N TYR A 71 13.32 -3.45 -15.51
CA TYR A 71 12.72 -3.58 -14.18
C TYR A 71 12.95 -2.37 -13.30
N LEU A 72 12.13 -2.28 -12.25
CA LEU A 72 12.27 -1.27 -11.21
C LEU A 72 12.41 -1.89 -9.81
N LEU A 73 13.03 -1.12 -8.90
CA LEU A 73 12.90 -1.29 -7.46
C LEU A 73 12.14 -0.08 -6.91
N ALA A 74 11.21 -0.32 -6.01
CA ALA A 74 10.43 0.77 -5.42
C ALA A 74 10.20 0.59 -3.93
N SER A 75 9.91 1.72 -3.27
CA SER A 75 9.55 1.86 -1.86
C SER A 75 8.80 3.17 -1.72
N HIS A 76 7.90 3.30 -0.74
CA HIS A 76 7.20 4.57 -0.56
C HIS A 76 7.90 5.53 0.42
N MET A 77 7.58 6.82 0.26
CA MET A 77 8.21 7.90 1.02
C MET A 77 7.41 8.35 2.25
N ASP A 78 6.13 8.09 2.28
CA ASP A 78 5.27 8.46 3.40
C ASP A 78 5.34 7.45 4.56
N THR A 79 4.77 7.85 5.67
CA THR A 79 4.50 6.98 6.81
C THR A 79 3.03 7.15 7.20
N PRO A 80 2.36 6.10 7.72
CA PRO A 80 0.93 6.17 8.06
C PRO A 80 0.65 7.17 9.19
N ARG A 81 1.65 7.43 10.03
CA ARG A 81 1.57 8.32 11.18
C ARG A 81 2.84 9.14 11.32
N SER A 82 2.71 10.32 11.95
CA SER A 82 3.85 11.22 12.22
C SER A 82 4.91 10.54 13.09
N THR A 83 6.17 10.70 12.69
CA THR A 83 7.37 10.30 13.44
C THR A 83 7.98 11.48 14.22
N THR A 84 7.28 12.61 14.32
CA THR A 84 7.78 13.80 15.05
C THR A 84 8.12 13.47 16.50
N GLY A 85 9.36 13.72 16.88
CA GLY A 85 9.86 13.42 18.23
C GLY A 85 10.35 12.00 18.43
N LEU A 86 10.49 11.21 17.37
CA LEU A 86 11.01 9.85 17.40
C LEU A 86 12.36 9.79 18.14
N LYS A 87 12.47 8.83 19.05
CA LYS A 87 13.71 8.47 19.74
C LYS A 87 14.03 7.02 19.46
N HIS A 88 15.04 6.82 18.62
CA HIS A 88 15.53 5.48 18.28
C HIS A 88 16.12 4.76 19.49
N GLN A 89 15.78 3.49 19.64
CA GLN A 89 16.37 2.60 20.63
C GLN A 89 16.99 1.39 19.94
N PHE A 90 18.29 1.23 20.14
CA PHE A 90 19.07 0.10 19.61
C PHE A 90 19.16 -0.97 20.66
N LYS A 91 18.41 -2.06 20.50
CA LYS A 91 18.44 -3.25 21.36
C LYS A 91 19.52 -4.21 20.84
N ASP A 92 19.67 -5.35 21.50
CA ASP A 92 20.68 -6.36 21.12
C ASP A 92 20.50 -6.94 19.71
N ASP A 93 19.26 -6.99 19.21
CA ASP A 93 18.88 -7.66 17.97
C ASP A 93 18.01 -6.81 17.03
N ARG A 94 17.58 -5.60 17.47
CA ARG A 94 16.58 -4.80 16.74
C ARG A 94 16.68 -3.30 16.99
N ILE A 95 16.02 -2.53 16.12
CA ILE A 95 15.74 -1.11 16.30
C ILE A 95 14.27 -0.97 16.68
N THR A 96 13.98 -0.13 17.67
CA THR A 96 12.62 0.26 18.10
C THR A 96 12.55 1.77 18.32
N SER A 97 11.33 2.32 18.44
CA SER A 97 11.13 3.63 19.06
C SER A 97 11.11 3.51 20.60
N ASP A 98 10.97 4.62 21.30
CA ASP A 98 10.73 4.64 22.76
C ASP A 98 9.26 4.32 23.14
N GLY A 99 8.42 3.99 22.13
CA GLY A 99 6.99 3.69 22.29
C GLY A 99 6.08 4.91 22.26
N THR A 100 6.61 6.13 22.11
CA THR A 100 5.80 7.36 22.03
C THR A 100 5.34 7.67 20.60
N THR A 101 6.10 7.19 19.61
CA THR A 101 5.80 7.33 18.17
C THR A 101 6.00 5.99 17.47
N PRO A 102 5.46 5.77 16.25
CA PRO A 102 5.91 4.69 15.39
C PRO A 102 7.41 4.87 15.06
N LEU A 103 8.09 3.80 14.69
CA LEU A 103 9.49 3.85 14.24
C LEU A 103 9.60 4.31 12.79
N GLY A 104 8.57 4.02 11.99
CA GLY A 104 8.53 4.31 10.55
C GLY A 104 9.33 3.30 9.73
N VAL A 105 9.39 2.05 10.14
CA VAL A 105 9.97 0.97 9.33
C VAL A 105 9.19 0.82 8.04
N ASP A 106 7.89 0.95 8.11
CA ASP A 106 6.97 1.05 7.00
C ASP A 106 6.94 2.51 6.48
N ASP A 107 7.55 2.86 5.31
CA ASP A 107 8.45 1.97 4.54
C ASP A 107 9.89 2.53 4.49
N ARG A 108 10.36 3.21 5.56
CA ARG A 108 11.77 3.67 5.62
C ARG A 108 12.76 2.50 5.68
N GLY A 109 12.31 1.30 6.06
CA GLY A 109 13.11 0.08 6.03
C GLY A 109 13.47 -0.33 4.60
N GLY A 110 12.47 -0.40 3.72
CA GLY A 110 12.64 -0.66 2.30
C GLY A 110 13.45 0.45 1.62
N LEU A 111 13.07 1.71 1.87
CA LEU A 111 13.77 2.88 1.34
C LEU A 111 15.26 2.88 1.70
N SER A 112 15.59 2.65 2.98
CA SER A 112 16.99 2.58 3.45
C SER A 112 17.75 1.43 2.83
N SER A 113 17.09 0.28 2.66
CA SER A 113 17.69 -0.92 2.04
C SER A 113 18.08 -0.65 0.59
N ILE A 114 17.20 0.02 -0.17
CA ILE A 114 17.48 0.39 -1.57
C ILE A 114 18.60 1.43 -1.66
N LEU A 115 18.57 2.49 -0.83
CA LEU A 115 19.60 3.53 -0.88
C LEU A 115 20.97 3.03 -0.45
N PHE A 116 21.06 2.20 0.60
CA PHE A 116 22.28 1.55 1.00
C PHE A 116 22.85 0.64 -0.09
N ALA A 117 21.98 -0.19 -0.69
CA ALA A 117 22.34 -1.07 -1.79
C ALA A 117 22.86 -0.28 -3.00
N LEU A 118 22.22 0.85 -3.33
CA LEU A 118 22.62 1.75 -4.41
C LEU A 118 24.04 2.32 -4.15
N GLU A 119 24.30 2.84 -2.94
CA GLU A 119 25.59 3.38 -2.55
C GLU A 119 26.68 2.31 -2.73
N LYS A 120 26.45 1.10 -2.22
CA LYS A 120 27.39 -0.04 -2.36
C LYS A 120 27.60 -0.48 -3.81
N ALA A 121 26.55 -0.50 -4.62
CA ALA A 121 26.65 -0.88 -6.03
C ALA A 121 27.42 0.17 -6.86
N VAL A 122 27.30 1.46 -6.54
CA VAL A 122 28.10 2.53 -7.15
C VAL A 122 29.56 2.44 -6.71
N GLU A 123 29.84 2.27 -5.40
CA GLU A 123 31.21 2.08 -4.88
C GLU A 123 31.92 0.91 -5.56
N ASN A 124 31.23 -0.22 -5.71
CA ASN A 124 31.77 -1.45 -6.31
C ASN A 124 31.76 -1.45 -7.84
N LYS A 125 31.14 -0.44 -8.49
CA LYS A 125 30.97 -0.35 -9.95
C LYS A 125 30.26 -1.57 -10.56
N THR A 126 29.26 -2.08 -9.86
CA THR A 126 28.48 -3.29 -10.25
C THR A 126 27.07 -3.00 -10.69
N LEU A 127 26.67 -1.73 -10.66
CA LEU A 127 25.30 -1.29 -10.97
C LEU A 127 24.84 -1.74 -12.37
N LYS A 128 23.59 -2.21 -12.45
CA LYS A 128 22.94 -2.62 -13.71
C LYS A 128 21.84 -1.63 -14.11
N PRO A 129 21.47 -1.57 -15.41
CA PRO A 129 20.37 -0.73 -15.86
C PRO A 129 19.06 -1.12 -15.18
N CYS A 130 18.46 -0.18 -14.43
CA CYS A 130 17.15 -0.33 -13.79
C CYS A 130 16.58 1.04 -13.44
N THR A 131 15.32 1.06 -13.01
CA THR A 131 14.68 2.28 -12.50
C THR A 131 14.48 2.15 -11.00
N LEU A 132 14.78 3.19 -10.21
CA LEU A 132 14.31 3.30 -8.84
C LEU A 132 13.11 4.25 -8.81
N LEU A 133 12.08 3.87 -8.08
CA LEU A 133 10.85 4.62 -7.93
C LEU A 133 10.54 4.76 -6.44
N PHE A 134 10.52 6.00 -5.94
CA PHE A 134 10.13 6.30 -4.58
C PHE A 134 8.81 7.05 -4.62
N THR A 135 7.75 6.41 -4.15
CA THR A 135 6.37 6.85 -4.33
C THR A 135 5.88 7.76 -3.21
N VAL A 136 4.82 8.51 -3.50
CA VAL A 136 4.09 9.36 -2.54
C VAL A 136 2.71 8.80 -2.27
N CYS A 137 2.14 9.08 -1.08
CA CYS A 137 0.76 8.77 -0.68
C CYS A 137 0.39 7.29 -0.84
N GLU A 138 1.30 6.36 -0.55
CA GLU A 138 1.01 4.93 -0.59
C GLU A 138 -0.05 4.58 0.47
N GLU A 139 0.16 5.00 1.70
CA GLU A 139 -0.61 4.70 2.92
C GLU A 139 -2.07 5.17 2.89
N THR A 140 -2.44 5.95 1.89
CA THR A 140 -3.81 6.50 1.79
C THR A 140 -4.51 6.16 0.49
N THR A 141 -3.86 6.31 -0.65
CA THR A 141 -4.53 6.27 -1.96
C THR A 141 -3.73 5.58 -3.05
N LEU A 142 -2.51 5.11 -2.78
CA LEU A 142 -1.55 4.63 -3.78
C LEU A 142 -1.28 5.67 -4.89
N ALA A 143 -1.47 6.97 -4.60
CA ALA A 143 -1.51 8.02 -5.61
C ALA A 143 -0.21 8.09 -6.41
N GLY A 144 0.94 7.89 -5.77
CA GLY A 144 2.24 7.90 -6.43
C GLY A 144 2.34 6.85 -7.53
N SER A 145 2.10 5.60 -7.21
CA SER A 145 2.16 4.50 -8.17
C SER A 145 1.03 4.54 -9.21
N LEU A 146 -0.17 5.02 -8.80
CA LEU A 146 -1.28 5.24 -9.74
C LEU A 146 -0.95 6.27 -10.82
N TYR A 147 -0.21 7.32 -10.48
CA TYR A 147 0.14 8.41 -11.41
C TYR A 147 1.50 8.22 -12.09
N PHE A 148 2.31 7.31 -11.60
CA PHE A 148 3.59 6.99 -12.25
C PHE A 148 3.39 6.60 -13.72
N LYS A 149 4.18 7.22 -14.61
CA LYS A 149 4.19 6.96 -16.05
C LYS A 149 5.43 6.14 -16.40
N PRO A 150 5.29 4.82 -16.56
CA PRO A 150 6.44 3.95 -16.82
C PRO A 150 7.03 4.21 -18.22
N ALA A 151 8.34 4.03 -18.32
CA ALA A 151 9.01 3.97 -19.62
C ALA A 151 8.55 2.73 -20.41
N PRO A 152 8.48 2.79 -21.76
CA PRO A 152 7.94 1.69 -22.58
C PRO A 152 8.70 0.36 -22.46
N ASN A 153 9.95 0.38 -22.05
CA ASN A 153 10.80 -0.79 -21.86
C ASN A 153 10.65 -1.45 -20.47
N LEU A 154 9.96 -0.80 -19.53
CA LEU A 154 9.76 -1.32 -18.19
C LEU A 154 8.73 -2.46 -18.20
N LYS A 155 9.11 -3.64 -17.74
CA LYS A 155 8.30 -4.87 -17.83
C LYS A 155 7.86 -5.41 -16.47
N TYR A 156 8.74 -5.29 -15.44
CA TYR A 156 8.47 -5.86 -14.12
C TYR A 156 9.10 -5.04 -13.00
N GLY A 157 8.77 -5.38 -11.75
CA GLY A 157 9.25 -4.63 -10.60
C GLY A 157 9.25 -5.38 -9.28
N PHE A 158 9.94 -4.76 -8.31
CA PHE A 158 10.09 -5.21 -6.94
C PHE A 158 9.76 -4.04 -6.00
N ILE A 159 8.74 -4.20 -5.17
CA ILE A 159 8.44 -3.26 -4.09
C ILE A 159 9.09 -3.79 -2.81
N PHE A 160 9.74 -2.95 -2.03
CA PHE A 160 10.32 -3.29 -0.74
C PHE A 160 9.44 -2.70 0.37
N ASP A 161 8.33 -3.37 0.68
CA ASP A 161 7.29 -2.78 1.53
C ASP A 161 6.49 -3.81 2.35
N SER A 162 6.69 -5.12 2.13
CA SER A 162 5.95 -6.10 2.90
C SER A 162 6.51 -6.27 4.34
N TYR A 163 5.62 -6.34 5.33
CA TYR A 163 5.96 -6.63 6.73
C TYR A 163 6.60 -8.02 6.95
N MET A 164 6.48 -8.91 5.98
CA MET A 164 7.03 -10.27 6.07
C MET A 164 8.55 -10.25 6.16
N THR A 165 9.14 -11.32 6.68
CA THR A 165 10.59 -11.48 6.71
C THR A 165 11.17 -11.54 5.29
N PRO A 166 12.39 -11.00 5.05
CA PRO A 166 13.07 -11.10 3.76
C PRO A 166 13.20 -12.54 3.26
N GLY A 167 12.92 -12.72 1.98
CA GLY A 167 12.76 -14.04 1.36
C GLY A 167 11.30 -14.34 1.06
N HIS A 168 10.35 -13.86 1.87
CA HIS A 168 8.94 -13.87 1.51
C HIS A 168 8.65 -12.77 0.48
N PHE A 169 7.75 -13.07 -0.44
CA PHE A 169 7.32 -12.10 -1.45
C PHE A 169 5.87 -12.35 -1.85
N VAL A 170 5.10 -11.27 -1.95
CA VAL A 170 3.68 -11.33 -2.28
C VAL A 170 3.50 -11.52 -3.77
N THR A 171 2.99 -12.68 -4.16
CA THR A 171 2.68 -13.04 -5.54
C THR A 171 1.21 -12.88 -5.87
N ARG A 172 0.35 -12.82 -4.85
CA ARG A 172 -1.09 -12.69 -5.02
C ARG A 172 -1.68 -11.79 -3.96
N THR A 173 -2.52 -10.84 -4.38
CA THR A 173 -3.28 -10.00 -3.47
C THR A 173 -4.71 -9.82 -3.95
N CYS A 174 -5.61 -9.48 -3.02
CA CYS A 174 -6.96 -9.07 -3.38
C CYS A 174 -6.97 -7.69 -4.01
N GLY A 175 -8.09 -7.35 -4.65
CA GLY A 175 -8.47 -5.97 -4.92
C GLY A 175 -9.50 -5.49 -3.90
N ALA A 176 -9.73 -4.20 -3.84
CA ALA A 176 -10.73 -3.56 -2.98
C ALA A 176 -11.66 -2.65 -3.78
N ILE A 177 -12.97 -2.82 -3.57
CA ILE A 177 -14.01 -1.89 -4.04
C ILE A 177 -14.47 -1.09 -2.85
N ASN A 178 -14.35 0.24 -2.92
CA ASN A 178 -15.02 1.15 -1.99
C ASN A 178 -16.38 1.55 -2.54
N PHE A 179 -17.41 1.55 -1.70
CA PHE A 179 -18.76 1.96 -2.10
C PHE A 179 -19.43 2.87 -1.09
N GLU A 180 -20.30 3.73 -1.60
CA GLU A 180 -21.20 4.58 -0.81
C GLU A 180 -22.64 4.43 -1.33
N LEU A 181 -23.57 4.17 -0.41
CA LEU A 181 -24.99 4.07 -0.69
C LEU A 181 -25.73 5.15 0.11
N VAL A 182 -26.52 5.99 -0.56
CA VAL A 182 -27.32 7.03 0.06
C VAL A 182 -28.79 6.62 -0.05
N ILE A 183 -29.37 6.22 1.07
CA ILE A 183 -30.78 5.83 1.15
C ILE A 183 -31.59 7.08 1.46
N LYS A 184 -32.56 7.42 0.57
CA LYS A 184 -33.43 8.58 0.69
C LYS A 184 -34.84 8.13 0.96
N GLY A 185 -35.34 8.52 2.12
CA GLY A 185 -36.71 8.33 2.56
C GLY A 185 -37.52 9.64 2.49
N LYS A 186 -38.33 9.90 3.53
CA LYS A 186 -39.17 11.11 3.64
C LYS A 186 -39.32 11.51 5.09
N SER A 187 -39.01 12.75 5.43
CA SER A 187 -39.21 13.28 6.77
C SER A 187 -40.67 13.50 7.12
N SER A 188 -41.01 13.34 8.39
CA SER A 188 -42.25 13.70 8.98
C SER A 188 -42.09 13.85 10.50
N HIS A 189 -43.11 14.41 11.20
CA HIS A 189 -43.07 14.51 12.64
C HIS A 189 -43.36 13.13 13.27
N ALA A 190 -42.39 12.56 13.98
CA ALA A 190 -42.43 11.18 14.47
C ALA A 190 -43.59 10.88 15.45
N GLY A 191 -44.10 11.89 16.19
CA GLY A 191 -45.19 11.73 17.14
C GLY A 191 -46.57 12.14 16.59
N ILE A 192 -46.63 12.91 15.50
CA ILE A 192 -47.91 13.46 14.97
C ILE A 192 -48.36 12.71 13.71
N SER A 193 -47.47 12.43 12.80
CA SER A 193 -47.76 11.84 11.48
C SER A 193 -46.64 10.94 10.97
N PRO A 194 -46.21 9.93 11.76
CA PRO A 194 -45.11 9.06 11.34
C PRO A 194 -45.40 8.29 10.04
N GLU A 195 -46.70 7.98 9.79
CA GLU A 195 -47.20 7.29 8.60
C GLU A 195 -47.02 8.08 7.29
N LYS A 196 -46.75 9.39 7.36
CA LYS A 196 -46.45 10.24 6.19
C LYS A 196 -44.97 10.26 5.82
N GLY A 197 -44.11 9.73 6.72
CA GLY A 197 -42.68 9.62 6.53
C GLY A 197 -42.26 8.25 5.98
N ILE A 198 -41.04 8.19 5.50
CA ILE A 198 -40.32 6.96 5.14
C ILE A 198 -39.01 7.00 5.89
N ASN A 199 -38.84 6.12 6.86
CA ASN A 199 -37.68 6.12 7.73
C ASN A 199 -36.47 5.45 7.04
N ALA A 200 -35.52 6.26 6.58
CA ALA A 200 -34.32 5.79 5.89
C ALA A 200 -33.44 4.87 6.78
N ILE A 201 -33.45 5.06 8.13
CA ILE A 201 -32.72 4.17 9.05
C ILE A 201 -33.30 2.75 9.01
N MET A 202 -34.66 2.64 9.06
CA MET A 202 -35.34 1.34 9.05
C MET A 202 -35.15 0.63 7.70
N VAL A 203 -35.25 1.39 6.60
CA VAL A 203 -34.99 0.88 5.24
C VAL A 203 -33.56 0.37 5.11
N SER A 204 -32.57 1.15 5.57
CA SER A 204 -31.18 0.76 5.55
C SER A 204 -30.91 -0.50 6.40
N ALA A 205 -31.50 -0.58 7.59
CA ALA A 205 -31.37 -1.73 8.47
C ALA A 205 -31.90 -3.02 7.82
N GLU A 206 -33.10 -2.96 7.17
CA GLU A 206 -33.62 -4.09 6.42
C GLU A 206 -32.74 -4.47 5.25
N ALA A 207 -32.25 -3.50 4.47
CA ALA A 207 -31.37 -3.74 3.30
C ALA A 207 -30.07 -4.39 3.70
N MET A 208 -29.44 -3.95 4.78
CA MET A 208 -28.18 -4.56 5.30
C MET A 208 -28.36 -6.04 5.65
N THR A 209 -29.57 -6.52 5.97
CA THR A 209 -29.81 -7.94 6.27
C THR A 209 -29.95 -8.83 5.03
N LYS A 210 -30.03 -8.25 3.83
CA LYS A 210 -30.21 -9.02 2.58
C LYS A 210 -28.93 -9.55 2.01
N PHE A 211 -27.80 -8.91 2.32
CA PHE A 211 -26.50 -9.32 1.84
C PHE A 211 -25.66 -9.89 3.02
N PRO A 212 -24.90 -10.98 2.81
CA PRO A 212 -24.10 -11.63 3.87
C PRO A 212 -22.78 -10.89 4.10
N PHE A 213 -22.83 -9.68 4.68
CA PHE A 213 -21.64 -8.94 5.05
C PHE A 213 -20.76 -9.74 6.02
N GLY A 214 -19.45 -9.50 5.99
CA GLY A 214 -18.43 -10.25 6.69
C GLY A 214 -17.57 -11.06 5.71
N ARG A 215 -17.17 -12.26 6.12
CA ARG A 215 -16.44 -13.20 5.23
C ARG A 215 -17.45 -13.97 4.38
N ILE A 216 -17.39 -13.75 3.07
CA ILE A 216 -18.28 -14.37 2.08
C ILE A 216 -17.73 -15.74 1.69
N ASP A 217 -16.43 -15.82 1.40
CA ASP A 217 -15.71 -17.05 1.06
C ASP A 217 -14.22 -16.95 1.50
N GLU A 218 -13.39 -17.89 1.08
CA GLU A 218 -11.97 -17.95 1.47
C GLU A 218 -11.15 -16.71 1.06
N VAL A 219 -11.57 -16.05 -0.01
CA VAL A 219 -10.82 -14.94 -0.64
C VAL A 219 -11.62 -13.63 -0.71
N THR A 220 -12.86 -13.63 -0.18
CA THR A 220 -13.78 -12.51 -0.33
C THR A 220 -14.34 -12.05 0.99
N THR A 221 -14.32 -10.76 1.23
CA THR A 221 -14.95 -10.09 2.39
C THR A 221 -15.74 -8.88 1.92
N ALA A 222 -16.83 -8.55 2.62
CA ALA A 222 -17.55 -7.30 2.45
C ALA A 222 -17.89 -6.71 3.82
N ASN A 223 -17.80 -5.40 3.94
CA ASN A 223 -18.07 -4.71 5.19
C ASN A 223 -18.81 -3.39 4.94
N ILE A 224 -19.72 -3.04 5.87
CA ILE A 224 -20.20 -1.67 6.01
C ILE A 224 -19.49 -1.08 7.23
N GLY A 225 -18.54 -0.19 6.98
CA GLY A 225 -17.70 0.41 8.01
C GLY A 225 -18.29 1.67 8.65
N SER A 226 -19.27 2.31 7.98
CA SER A 226 -19.86 3.56 8.46
C SER A 226 -21.34 3.66 8.11
N VAL A 227 -22.14 4.13 9.08
CA VAL A 227 -23.56 4.42 8.93
C VAL A 227 -23.81 5.80 9.54
N ASN A 228 -24.27 6.75 8.74
CA ASN A 228 -24.54 8.11 9.18
C ASN A 228 -25.93 8.54 8.73
N GLY A 229 -26.76 9.04 9.64
CA GLY A 229 -28.10 9.53 9.32
C GLY A 229 -28.90 9.98 10.52
N GLY A 230 -29.94 10.76 10.26
CA GLY A 230 -30.83 11.34 11.28
C GLY A 230 -30.27 12.59 11.93
N THR A 231 -31.20 13.46 12.39
CA THR A 231 -30.86 14.74 13.03
C THR A 231 -31.45 14.87 14.42
N ASN A 232 -32.78 14.58 14.55
CA ASN A 232 -33.50 14.77 15.78
C ASN A 232 -34.42 13.57 16.08
N THR A 233 -34.63 13.28 17.34
CA THR A 233 -35.44 12.12 17.80
C THR A 233 -36.94 12.22 17.47
N ASN A 234 -37.45 13.42 17.25
CA ASN A 234 -38.87 13.69 16.91
C ASN A 234 -39.09 13.84 15.40
N VAL A 235 -38.08 13.55 14.55
CA VAL A 235 -38.19 13.61 13.09
C VAL A 235 -37.91 12.21 12.53
N VAL A 236 -38.78 11.75 11.63
CA VAL A 236 -38.52 10.54 10.83
C VAL A 236 -37.32 10.81 9.93
N CYS A 237 -36.26 9.99 10.05
CA CYS A 237 -35.05 10.17 9.30
C CYS A 237 -35.27 9.97 7.80
N ASP A 238 -34.92 10.96 7.00
CA ASP A 238 -35.10 10.97 5.55
C ASP A 238 -33.86 10.68 4.73
N GLU A 239 -32.66 10.59 5.35
CA GLU A 239 -31.43 10.22 4.65
C GLU A 239 -30.49 9.42 5.55
N VAL A 240 -29.92 8.36 4.98
CA VAL A 240 -28.84 7.58 5.58
C VAL A 240 -27.75 7.35 4.53
N VAL A 241 -26.50 7.64 4.91
CA VAL A 241 -25.30 7.35 4.13
C VAL A 241 -24.58 6.15 4.72
N LEU A 242 -24.39 5.12 3.91
CA LEU A 242 -23.63 3.92 4.22
C LEU A 242 -22.33 3.93 3.43
N LYS A 243 -21.19 3.64 4.07
CA LYS A 243 -19.91 3.44 3.39
C LYS A 243 -19.38 2.06 3.71
N GLY A 244 -18.92 1.38 2.68
CA GLY A 244 -18.43 0.02 2.81
C GLY A 244 -17.29 -0.31 1.85
N GLU A 245 -16.72 -1.48 2.06
CA GLU A 245 -15.63 -2.05 1.29
C GLU A 245 -15.96 -3.50 0.94
N LEU A 246 -15.55 -3.93 -0.25
CA LEU A 246 -15.56 -5.33 -0.70
C LEU A 246 -14.16 -5.68 -1.19
N ARG A 247 -13.57 -6.76 -0.66
CA ARG A 247 -12.27 -7.29 -1.09
C ARG A 247 -12.43 -8.66 -1.72
N THR A 248 -11.76 -8.87 -2.86
CA THR A 248 -11.77 -10.16 -3.56
C THR A 248 -10.55 -10.32 -4.46
N ASP A 249 -10.18 -11.57 -4.76
CA ASP A 249 -9.06 -11.89 -5.64
C ASP A 249 -9.41 -11.80 -7.15
N PHE A 250 -10.69 -11.60 -7.49
CA PHE A 250 -11.15 -11.62 -8.87
C PHE A 250 -12.04 -10.42 -9.19
N VAL A 251 -11.67 -9.66 -10.21
CA VAL A 251 -12.43 -8.48 -10.66
C VAL A 251 -13.89 -8.85 -11.01
N SER A 252 -14.09 -9.93 -11.79
CA SER A 252 -15.43 -10.35 -12.17
C SER A 252 -16.33 -10.72 -10.98
N HIS A 253 -15.75 -11.35 -9.96
CA HIS A 253 -16.48 -11.70 -8.74
C HIS A 253 -16.84 -10.46 -7.90
N GLY A 254 -15.92 -9.49 -7.82
CA GLY A 254 -16.17 -8.23 -7.15
C GLY A 254 -17.33 -7.45 -7.80
N GLU A 255 -17.34 -7.36 -9.13
CA GLU A 255 -18.41 -6.71 -9.89
C GLU A 255 -19.76 -7.44 -9.71
N GLU A 256 -19.77 -8.77 -9.72
CA GLU A 256 -20.97 -9.59 -9.48
C GLU A 256 -21.56 -9.31 -8.09
N LEU A 257 -20.72 -9.35 -7.05
CA LEU A 257 -21.15 -9.12 -5.67
C LEU A 257 -21.61 -7.67 -5.45
N MET A 258 -20.92 -6.69 -6.07
CA MET A 258 -21.35 -5.30 -6.02
C MET A 258 -22.70 -5.13 -6.69
N GLY A 259 -22.92 -5.75 -7.85
CA GLY A 259 -24.22 -5.79 -8.52
C GLY A 259 -25.32 -6.41 -7.65
N LYS A 260 -25.01 -7.46 -6.89
CA LYS A 260 -25.94 -8.06 -5.94
C LYS A 260 -26.27 -7.12 -4.78
N ILE A 261 -25.27 -6.45 -4.19
CA ILE A 261 -25.49 -5.43 -3.15
C ILE A 261 -26.46 -4.36 -3.66
N LEU A 262 -26.21 -3.81 -4.84
CA LEU A 262 -27.04 -2.77 -5.43
C LEU A 262 -28.47 -3.24 -5.66
N THR A 263 -28.65 -4.46 -6.17
CA THR A 263 -29.98 -5.06 -6.43
C THR A 263 -30.74 -5.28 -5.13
N ASP A 264 -30.11 -5.86 -4.11
CA ASP A 264 -30.73 -6.15 -2.83
C ASP A 264 -31.20 -4.86 -2.13
N PHE A 265 -30.33 -3.82 -2.13
CA PHE A 265 -30.66 -2.53 -1.53
C PHE A 265 -31.75 -1.77 -2.29
N THR A 266 -31.69 -1.75 -3.63
CA THR A 266 -32.72 -1.13 -4.48
C THR A 266 -34.08 -1.77 -4.24
N GLY A 267 -34.15 -3.11 -4.21
CA GLY A 267 -35.41 -3.82 -3.99
C GLY A 267 -36.05 -3.50 -2.63
N VAL A 268 -35.25 -3.33 -1.57
CA VAL A 268 -35.77 -2.92 -0.27
C VAL A 268 -36.24 -1.45 -0.30
N CYS A 269 -35.48 -0.56 -0.95
CA CYS A 269 -35.88 0.83 -1.09
C CYS A 269 -37.23 0.95 -1.82
N GLU A 270 -37.40 0.26 -2.95
CA GLU A 270 -38.65 0.26 -3.72
C GLU A 270 -39.84 -0.27 -2.91
N LYS A 271 -39.65 -1.38 -2.15
CA LYS A 271 -40.64 -1.95 -1.26
C LYS A 271 -41.22 -0.93 -0.26
N HIS A 272 -40.39 -0.01 0.22
CA HIS A 272 -40.77 1.00 1.21
C HIS A 272 -41.06 2.38 0.59
N GLY A 273 -41.01 2.54 -0.72
CA GLY A 273 -41.16 3.83 -1.40
C GLY A 273 -40.01 4.81 -1.16
N ALA A 274 -38.87 4.30 -0.77
CA ALA A 274 -37.59 5.02 -0.68
C ALA A 274 -36.85 4.98 -2.02
N SER A 275 -35.78 5.75 -2.14
CA SER A 275 -34.81 5.65 -3.27
C SER A 275 -33.40 5.48 -2.77
N MET A 276 -32.50 5.04 -3.66
CA MET A 276 -31.10 4.88 -3.38
C MET A 276 -30.26 5.56 -4.47
N GLU A 277 -29.26 6.30 -4.06
CA GLU A 277 -28.13 6.72 -4.90
C GLU A 277 -26.91 5.89 -4.49
N SER A 278 -26.09 5.50 -5.46
CA SER A 278 -24.90 4.68 -5.20
C SER A 278 -23.72 5.16 -6.02
N LYS A 279 -22.53 5.04 -5.44
CA LYS A 279 -21.27 5.14 -6.14
C LYS A 279 -20.32 4.08 -5.61
N TYR A 280 -19.51 3.50 -6.49
CA TYR A 280 -18.44 2.60 -6.11
C TYR A 280 -17.28 2.70 -7.12
N PHE A 281 -16.12 2.32 -6.69
CA PHE A 281 -14.92 2.27 -7.52
C PHE A 281 -13.92 1.27 -6.95
N TRP A 282 -13.10 0.71 -7.81
CA TRP A 282 -11.93 -0.05 -7.38
C TRP A 282 -10.88 0.89 -6.82
N ASP A 283 -10.56 0.73 -5.55
CA ASP A 283 -9.46 1.43 -4.91
C ASP A 283 -8.13 0.90 -5.46
N PHE A 284 -8.02 -0.42 -5.52
CA PHE A 284 -6.95 -1.13 -6.24
C PHE A 284 -7.44 -2.45 -6.80
N LEU A 285 -6.85 -2.88 -7.92
CA LEU A 285 -7.18 -4.15 -8.56
C LEU A 285 -6.37 -5.31 -7.97
N PRO A 286 -6.90 -6.55 -7.96
CA PRO A 286 -6.13 -7.73 -7.57
C PRO A 286 -5.06 -8.06 -8.61
N TYR A 287 -3.99 -8.74 -8.17
CA TYR A 287 -3.01 -9.31 -9.09
C TYR A 287 -2.61 -10.73 -8.69
N ASN A 288 -2.05 -11.45 -9.67
CA ASN A 288 -1.49 -12.78 -9.48
C ASN A 288 -0.23 -12.94 -10.34
N ILE A 289 0.90 -13.24 -9.70
CA ILE A 289 2.20 -13.51 -10.30
C ILE A 289 2.47 -15.00 -10.16
N THR A 290 2.88 -15.63 -11.25
CA THR A 290 3.18 -17.06 -11.32
C THR A 290 4.68 -17.33 -11.39
N GLU A 291 5.08 -18.58 -11.19
CA GLU A 291 6.49 -19.02 -11.27
C GLU A 291 7.14 -18.76 -12.64
N SER A 292 6.35 -18.57 -13.70
CA SER A 292 6.84 -18.24 -15.04
C SER A 292 7.03 -16.75 -15.30
N ASP A 293 6.60 -15.88 -14.38
CA ASP A 293 6.73 -14.44 -14.53
C ASP A 293 8.14 -13.94 -14.14
N LEU A 294 8.63 -12.96 -14.88
CA LEU A 294 10.00 -12.44 -14.71
C LEU A 294 10.36 -12.02 -13.28
N PRO A 295 9.50 -11.30 -12.52
CA PRO A 295 9.86 -10.90 -11.15
C PRO A 295 9.99 -12.11 -10.23
N TYR A 296 9.19 -13.16 -10.40
CA TYR A 296 9.31 -14.39 -9.63
C TYR A 296 10.64 -15.07 -9.90
N ILE A 297 10.98 -15.28 -11.19
CA ILE A 297 12.23 -15.93 -11.62
C ILE A 297 13.44 -15.16 -11.11
N HIS A 298 13.47 -13.84 -11.33
CA HIS A 298 14.60 -12.99 -10.94
C HIS A 298 14.80 -12.97 -9.42
N PHE A 299 13.73 -12.77 -8.66
CA PHE A 299 13.81 -12.77 -7.21
C PHE A 299 14.28 -14.12 -6.65
N SER A 300 13.75 -15.24 -7.17
CA SER A 300 14.16 -16.57 -6.73
C SER A 300 15.64 -16.85 -6.99
N GLN A 301 16.17 -16.46 -8.16
CA GLN A 301 17.60 -16.57 -8.46
C GLN A 301 18.47 -15.73 -7.52
N VAL A 302 18.04 -14.50 -7.22
CA VAL A 302 18.75 -13.60 -6.30
C VAL A 302 18.74 -14.16 -4.87
N ALA A 303 17.60 -14.61 -4.38
CA ALA A 303 17.47 -15.21 -3.04
C ALA A 303 18.35 -16.46 -2.89
N GLU A 304 18.37 -17.33 -3.90
CA GLU A 304 19.21 -18.53 -3.94
C GLU A 304 20.72 -18.17 -3.81
N THR A 305 21.20 -17.12 -4.50
CA THR A 305 22.61 -16.71 -4.41
C THR A 305 23.02 -16.25 -3.02
N LEU A 306 22.06 -15.79 -2.23
CA LEU A 306 22.25 -15.34 -0.84
C LEU A 306 22.00 -16.46 0.18
N GLY A 307 21.53 -17.64 -0.26
CA GLY A 307 21.10 -18.73 0.62
C GLY A 307 19.84 -18.36 1.43
N ILE A 308 19.02 -17.43 0.92
CA ILE A 308 17.74 -17.03 1.47
C ILE A 308 16.65 -17.85 0.79
N GLU A 309 15.79 -18.49 1.57
CA GLU A 309 14.63 -19.23 1.04
C GLU A 309 13.64 -18.26 0.39
N SER A 310 13.25 -18.51 -0.87
CA SER A 310 12.23 -17.73 -1.55
C SER A 310 10.85 -18.33 -1.32
N VAL A 311 9.98 -17.60 -0.59
CA VAL A 311 8.67 -18.09 -0.13
C VAL A 311 7.57 -17.21 -0.72
N PRO A 312 6.83 -17.69 -1.75
CA PRO A 312 5.69 -16.95 -2.28
C PRO A 312 4.56 -16.88 -1.25
N ALA A 313 3.95 -15.71 -1.14
CA ALA A 313 2.92 -15.44 -0.16
C ALA A 313 1.70 -14.76 -0.81
N LYS A 314 0.57 -14.79 -0.07
CA LYS A 314 -0.64 -14.03 -0.37
C LYS A 314 -0.81 -12.92 0.67
N SER A 315 -1.24 -11.74 0.22
CA SER A 315 -1.64 -10.62 1.07
C SER A 315 -3.11 -10.27 0.85
N MET A 316 -3.75 -9.74 1.90
CA MET A 316 -5.09 -9.13 1.83
C MET A 316 -5.00 -7.59 1.88
N GLY A 317 -3.80 -7.02 2.01
CA GLY A 317 -3.53 -5.60 1.91
C GLY A 317 -3.18 -5.20 0.47
N GLY A 318 -3.53 -3.96 0.09
CA GLY A 318 -3.05 -3.33 -1.14
C GLY A 318 -1.63 -2.79 -0.95
N SER A 319 -0.94 -2.51 -2.05
CA SER A 319 0.35 -1.82 -2.10
C SER A 319 0.56 -1.22 -3.48
N ASP A 320 1.64 -0.49 -3.67
CA ASP A 320 2.05 0.02 -4.99
C ASP A 320 2.17 -1.08 -6.05
N ALA A 321 2.40 -2.35 -5.64
CA ALA A 321 2.40 -3.46 -6.56
C ALA A 321 1.06 -3.65 -7.28
N ASN A 322 -0.08 -3.36 -6.64
CA ASN A 322 -1.40 -3.43 -7.27
C ASN A 322 -1.50 -2.44 -8.44
N SER A 323 -1.11 -1.20 -8.21
CA SER A 323 -1.13 -0.13 -9.22
C SER A 323 -0.20 -0.42 -10.40
N LEU A 324 1.01 -0.93 -10.12
CA LEU A 324 1.97 -1.28 -11.17
C LEU A 324 1.52 -2.48 -11.99
N ASN A 325 0.97 -3.54 -11.35
CA ASN A 325 0.38 -4.68 -12.05
C ASN A 325 -0.80 -4.26 -12.93
N ALA A 326 -1.67 -3.36 -12.46
CA ALA A 326 -2.77 -2.81 -13.24
C ALA A 326 -2.29 -2.06 -14.51
N LYS A 327 -1.04 -1.55 -14.51
CA LYS A 327 -0.38 -0.93 -15.66
C LYS A 327 0.37 -1.93 -16.57
N GLY A 328 0.29 -3.23 -16.26
CA GLY A 328 0.98 -4.29 -17.00
C GLY A 328 2.44 -4.50 -16.62
N ILE A 329 2.93 -3.84 -15.57
CA ILE A 329 4.27 -4.04 -15.02
C ILE A 329 4.16 -5.14 -13.96
N LYS A 330 4.55 -6.36 -14.31
CA LYS A 330 4.51 -7.51 -13.40
C LYS A 330 5.35 -7.24 -12.15
N THR A 331 4.72 -7.02 -11.01
CA THR A 331 5.40 -6.55 -9.78
C THR A 331 5.05 -7.43 -8.60
N ILE A 332 6.06 -7.74 -7.78
CA ILE A 332 5.91 -8.44 -6.49
C ILE A 332 6.30 -7.50 -5.34
N ASN A 333 5.70 -7.69 -4.16
CA ASN A 333 6.03 -6.94 -2.95
C ASN A 333 6.87 -7.83 -2.03
N LEU A 334 8.10 -7.39 -1.73
CA LEU A 334 9.13 -8.14 -1.01
C LEU A 334 9.09 -7.86 0.49
N GLY A 335 9.35 -8.88 1.27
CA GLY A 335 9.49 -8.77 2.72
C GLY A 335 10.68 -7.90 3.12
N VAL A 336 10.44 -6.90 3.97
CA VAL A 336 11.47 -6.06 4.60
C VAL A 336 11.61 -6.32 6.10
N GLY A 337 10.65 -7.04 6.71
CA GLY A 337 10.68 -7.42 8.12
C GLY A 337 10.15 -6.35 9.07
N ALA A 338 9.29 -5.44 8.61
CA ALA A 338 8.61 -4.45 9.45
C ALA A 338 7.64 -5.17 10.40
N GLN A 339 7.98 -5.20 11.69
CA GLN A 339 7.14 -5.84 12.70
C GLN A 339 6.22 -4.82 13.35
N ASN A 340 4.93 -5.19 13.54
CA ASN A 340 3.88 -4.34 14.09
C ASN A 340 3.76 -2.98 13.35
N PRO A 341 3.67 -2.97 11.99
CA PRO A 341 3.59 -1.73 11.25
C PRO A 341 2.42 -0.87 11.74
N HIS A 342 2.50 0.44 11.57
CA HIS A 342 1.54 1.44 12.02
C HIS A 342 1.39 1.57 13.56
N GLY A 343 2.03 0.71 14.35
CA GLY A 343 2.01 0.72 15.82
C GLY A 343 3.15 1.55 16.43
N ASN A 344 2.98 1.98 17.70
CA ASN A 344 4.08 2.59 18.45
C ASN A 344 5.12 1.56 18.93
N ASP A 345 4.80 0.28 18.85
CA ASP A 345 5.63 -0.87 19.15
C ASP A 345 6.28 -1.48 17.90
N GLU A 346 6.26 -0.73 16.81
CA GLU A 346 6.92 -1.09 15.55
C GLU A 346 8.43 -1.28 15.76
N PHE A 347 8.99 -2.32 15.10
CA PHE A 347 10.42 -2.60 15.15
C PHE A 347 10.91 -3.33 13.91
N ILE A 348 12.23 -3.34 13.71
CA ILE A 348 12.90 -4.15 12.70
C ILE A 348 14.06 -4.92 13.32
N LEU A 349 14.17 -6.23 13.00
CA LEU A 349 15.31 -7.05 13.41
C LEU A 349 16.54 -6.71 12.57
N TYR A 350 17.73 -6.71 13.18
CA TYR A 350 18.99 -6.46 12.45
C TYR A 350 19.23 -7.48 11.33
N GLU A 351 18.84 -8.73 11.56
CA GLU A 351 18.96 -9.79 10.56
C GLU A 351 18.06 -9.53 9.35
N ASP A 352 16.79 -9.19 9.58
CA ASP A 352 15.83 -8.90 8.51
C ASP A 352 16.29 -7.66 7.73
N PHE A 353 16.67 -6.60 8.41
CA PHE A 353 17.13 -5.37 7.76
C PHE A 353 18.41 -5.60 6.91
N SER A 354 19.34 -6.40 7.41
CA SER A 354 20.54 -6.78 6.64
C SER A 354 20.17 -7.64 5.43
N ASN A 355 19.26 -8.60 5.59
CA ASN A 355 18.82 -9.46 4.49
C ASN A 355 18.07 -8.66 3.41
N ALA A 356 17.17 -7.74 3.78
CA ALA A 356 16.47 -6.85 2.84
C ALA A 356 17.47 -6.00 2.02
N SER A 357 18.50 -5.44 2.69
CA SER A 357 19.52 -4.65 2.01
C SER A 357 20.41 -5.49 1.09
N MET A 358 20.72 -6.75 1.45
CA MET A 358 21.46 -7.66 0.57
C MET A 358 20.62 -8.08 -0.65
N LEU A 359 19.33 -8.33 -0.48
CA LEU A 359 18.41 -8.60 -1.59
C LEU A 359 18.35 -7.40 -2.55
N ALA A 360 18.21 -6.19 -2.02
CA ALA A 360 18.23 -4.97 -2.83
C ALA A 360 19.58 -4.83 -3.61
N TYR A 361 20.69 -5.09 -2.95
CA TYR A 361 22.01 -5.04 -3.61
C TYR A 361 22.13 -6.05 -4.75
N GLN A 362 21.70 -7.29 -4.53
CA GLN A 362 21.75 -8.32 -5.57
C GLN A 362 20.81 -7.98 -6.75
N LEU A 363 19.63 -7.46 -6.49
CA LEU A 363 18.72 -7.02 -7.55
C LEU A 363 19.30 -5.85 -8.37
N LEU A 364 20.09 -4.96 -7.75
CA LEU A 364 20.74 -3.84 -8.44
C LEU A 364 21.98 -4.26 -9.24
N THR A 365 22.56 -5.44 -8.97
CA THR A 365 23.88 -5.84 -9.48
C THR A 365 23.86 -7.13 -10.32
N THR A 366 22.73 -7.85 -10.33
CA THR A 366 22.59 -9.14 -11.03
C THR A 366 21.62 -9.01 -12.20
N GLU A 367 21.98 -9.59 -13.34
CA GLU A 367 21.07 -9.77 -14.48
C GLU A 367 20.41 -11.17 -14.39
N ILE A 368 19.17 -11.26 -14.89
CA ILE A 368 18.50 -12.55 -15.03
C ILE A 368 19.34 -13.44 -15.93
N LYS A 369 19.64 -14.63 -15.45
CA LYS A 369 20.20 -15.68 -16.31
C LYS A 369 19.05 -16.38 -17.05
N ASN A 370 19.02 -16.19 -18.38
CA ASN A 370 18.12 -16.90 -19.29
C ASN A 370 18.42 -18.40 -19.32
#